data_2bb8181333b6131678645a66932e3564
#
_entry.id   2bb8181333b6131678645a66932e3564
#
_cell.length_a   1.000
_cell.length_b   1.000
_cell.length_c   1.000
_cell.angle_alpha   90.00
_cell.angle_beta   90.00
_cell.angle_gamma   90.00
#
_symmetry.space_group_name_H-M   'P 1'
#
loop_
_entity.id
_entity.type
_entity.pdbx_description
1 polymer ?
#
loop_
_entity_poly.entity_id
_entity_poly.type
_entity_poly.pdbx_seq_one_letter_code
_entity_poly.pdbx_strand_id
1 'polypeptide(L)'
;MINLLHGDCLELMKGIPDGSVDMVLADPPYNISKDNNFSTMGRGGIDFGEWDKNADLFSYIGECFRVLDKNGSFVVFNDWKNLGDISRYAESLGFVTKDMLRLEKTNPMPRNRDRRYITDYECAIWFTMPKSKWVFNRQNDNYQRPKFVHSIDKGFHPTQKSLKLMQDIVLIHTNKGQIILDPFMGSGTTGVACKNLGRDFIGIELDDDYFNIASKRINEMSDV
;
A
#
# COMPACT_ATOMS: atom_id res chain seq x y z
N MET A 1 19.55 2.93 1.47
CA MET A 1 19.54 1.85 2.51
C MET A 1 18.29 0.99 2.29
N ILE A 2 18.41 -0.34 2.38
CA ILE A 2 17.26 -1.27 2.35
C ILE A 2 17.28 -2.04 3.66
N ASN A 3 16.18 -2.01 4.39
CA ASN A 3 16.02 -2.73 5.66
C ASN A 3 14.73 -3.56 5.61
N LEU A 4 14.84 -4.87 5.69
CA LEU A 4 13.72 -5.80 5.63
C LEU A 4 13.58 -6.50 6.99
N LEU A 5 12.41 -6.40 7.59
CA LEU A 5 12.11 -6.89 8.93
C LEU A 5 11.03 -7.97 8.83
N HIS A 6 11.31 -9.14 9.41
CA HIS A 6 10.38 -10.25 9.42
C HIS A 6 9.64 -10.33 10.76
N GLY A 7 8.32 -10.22 10.75
CA GLY A 7 7.46 -10.33 11.92
C GLY A 7 6.28 -9.35 11.92
N ASP A 8 5.63 -9.25 13.07
CA ASP A 8 4.46 -8.39 13.27
C ASP A 8 4.82 -6.90 13.17
N CYS A 9 4.08 -6.15 12.37
CA CYS A 9 4.36 -4.74 12.11
C CYS A 9 4.21 -3.88 13.37
N LEU A 10 3.24 -4.16 14.24
CA LEU A 10 3.03 -3.39 15.48
C LEU A 10 4.20 -3.55 16.46
N GLU A 11 4.81 -4.74 16.51
CA GLU A 11 5.98 -4.98 17.34
C GLU A 11 7.24 -4.39 16.72
N LEU A 12 7.46 -4.58 15.43
CA LEU A 12 8.68 -4.15 14.76
C LEU A 12 8.74 -2.63 14.56
N MET A 13 7.60 -1.98 14.35
CA MET A 13 7.54 -0.51 14.23
C MET A 13 7.97 0.20 15.52
N LYS A 14 7.82 -0.41 16.71
CA LYS A 14 8.32 0.15 17.98
C LYS A 14 9.82 0.42 17.97
N GLY A 15 10.59 -0.30 17.15
CA GLY A 15 12.03 -0.09 16.95
C GLY A 15 12.38 1.04 15.96
N ILE A 16 11.40 1.60 15.25
CA ILE A 16 11.60 2.69 14.29
C ILE A 16 11.48 4.02 15.06
N PRO A 17 12.46 4.94 14.98
CA PRO A 17 12.41 6.21 15.69
C PRO A 17 11.24 7.09 15.25
N ASP A 18 10.71 7.90 16.16
CA ASP A 18 9.67 8.88 15.90
C ASP A 18 10.12 9.87 14.81
N GLY A 19 9.21 10.16 13.86
CA GLY A 19 9.46 11.17 12.83
C GLY A 19 10.62 10.86 11.88
N SER A 20 11.03 9.59 11.75
CA SER A 20 12.19 9.18 10.94
C SER A 20 11.85 8.71 9.53
N VAL A 21 10.57 8.61 9.17
CA VAL A 21 10.08 8.10 7.89
C VAL A 21 9.44 9.23 7.09
N ASP A 22 9.85 9.39 5.84
CA ASP A 22 9.30 10.45 4.96
C ASP A 22 7.97 10.07 4.32
N MET A 23 7.74 8.76 4.12
CA MET A 23 6.48 8.26 3.58
C MET A 23 6.16 6.89 4.18
N VAL A 24 4.88 6.70 4.54
CA VAL A 24 4.33 5.37 4.75
C VAL A 24 3.43 5.03 3.56
N LEU A 25 3.67 3.87 2.95
CA LEU A 25 2.87 3.33 1.86
C LEU A 25 2.38 1.94 2.27
N ALA A 26 1.14 1.85 2.72
CA ALA A 26 0.58 0.65 3.33
C ALA A 26 -0.50 0.00 2.45
N ASP A 27 -0.38 -1.33 2.27
CA ASP A 27 -1.40 -2.17 1.62
C ASP A 27 -1.83 -3.29 2.59
N PRO A 28 -2.53 -2.93 3.70
CA PRO A 28 -2.93 -3.88 4.74
C PRO A 28 -3.98 -4.87 4.23
N PRO A 29 -4.28 -5.93 4.98
CA PRO A 29 -5.47 -6.76 4.75
C PRO A 29 -6.74 -5.91 4.70
N TYR A 30 -7.66 -6.21 3.75
CA TYR A 30 -8.87 -5.39 3.56
C TYR A 30 -10.09 -5.89 4.35
N ASN A 31 -9.98 -7.04 5.00
CA ASN A 31 -11.08 -7.69 5.72
C ASN A 31 -12.32 -7.91 4.81
N ILE A 32 -12.09 -8.32 3.58
CA ILE A 32 -13.12 -8.54 2.56
C ILE A 32 -13.30 -10.01 2.17
N SER A 33 -12.47 -10.91 2.71
CA SER A 33 -12.63 -12.35 2.56
C SER A 33 -13.98 -12.79 3.08
N LYS A 34 -14.74 -13.49 2.23
CA LYS A 34 -16.04 -14.06 2.59
C LYS A 34 -16.02 -15.55 2.27
N ASP A 35 -16.53 -16.34 3.17
CA ASP A 35 -16.87 -17.74 2.92
C ASP A 35 -18.02 -17.81 1.92
N ASN A 36 -17.73 -17.54 0.66
CA ASN A 36 -18.69 -17.62 -0.43
C ASN A 36 -18.50 -18.94 -1.15
N ASN A 37 -19.35 -19.92 -0.82
CA ASN A 37 -19.52 -21.13 -1.61
C ASN A 37 -20.15 -20.80 -2.97
N PHE A 38 -19.33 -20.43 -3.97
CA PHE A 38 -19.74 -20.45 -5.39
C PHE A 38 -19.66 -21.87 -5.96
N SER A 39 -20.25 -22.85 -5.24
CA SER A 39 -20.29 -24.25 -5.66
C SER A 39 -20.94 -24.48 -7.03
N THR A 40 -21.74 -23.50 -7.51
CA THR A 40 -22.46 -23.57 -8.77
C THR A 40 -21.62 -23.21 -10.01
N MET A 41 -20.41 -22.67 -9.87
CA MET A 41 -19.57 -22.25 -11.01
C MET A 41 -18.17 -22.89 -11.04
N GLY A 42 -17.86 -23.84 -10.16
CA GLY A 42 -16.56 -24.53 -10.14
C GLY A 42 -15.35 -23.59 -9.86
N ARG A 43 -15.58 -22.39 -9.32
CA ARG A 43 -14.55 -21.42 -8.93
C ARG A 43 -14.74 -21.06 -7.47
N GLY A 44 -13.67 -21.13 -6.68
CA GLY A 44 -13.65 -20.68 -5.29
C GLY A 44 -14.10 -19.22 -5.17
N GLY A 45 -14.71 -18.87 -4.04
CA GLY A 45 -15.04 -17.50 -3.69
C GLY A 45 -13.79 -16.61 -3.56
N ILE A 46 -13.97 -15.35 -3.19
CA ILE A 46 -12.85 -14.47 -2.81
C ILE A 46 -12.48 -14.88 -1.38
N ASP A 47 -11.67 -15.91 -1.25
CA ASP A 47 -10.99 -16.26 -0.03
C ASP A 47 -9.50 -15.95 -0.23
N PHE A 48 -9.03 -14.91 0.43
CA PHE A 48 -7.61 -14.53 0.43
C PHE A 48 -6.84 -15.22 1.54
N GLY A 49 -7.49 -16.07 2.33
CA GLY A 49 -6.92 -16.76 3.49
C GLY A 49 -7.30 -16.14 4.83
N GLU A 50 -6.87 -16.78 5.91
CA GLU A 50 -7.21 -16.35 7.27
C GLU A 50 -6.66 -14.97 7.64
N TRP A 51 -5.56 -14.55 7.00
CA TRP A 51 -4.93 -13.25 7.23
C TRP A 51 -5.82 -12.04 6.84
N ASP A 52 -6.80 -12.23 5.93
CA ASP A 52 -7.76 -11.19 5.55
C ASP A 52 -9.10 -11.31 6.30
N LYS A 53 -9.23 -12.29 7.20
CA LYS A 53 -10.43 -12.47 8.03
C LYS A 53 -10.20 -11.83 9.38
N ASN A 54 -11.08 -10.89 9.76
CA ASN A 54 -11.00 -10.16 11.05
C ASN A 54 -9.69 -9.37 11.24
N ALA A 55 -9.06 -8.92 10.16
CA ALA A 55 -7.88 -8.07 10.24
C ALA A 55 -8.19 -6.76 10.96
N ASP A 56 -7.28 -6.32 11.82
CA ASP A 56 -7.37 -5.01 12.44
C ASP A 56 -7.00 -3.92 11.44
N LEU A 57 -7.98 -3.10 11.08
CA LEU A 57 -7.82 -2.04 10.09
C LEU A 57 -7.20 -0.76 10.66
N PHE A 58 -6.97 -0.66 11.97
CA PHE A 58 -6.71 0.62 12.63
C PHE A 58 -5.43 0.69 13.47
N SER A 59 -5.08 -0.36 14.21
CA SER A 59 -4.00 -0.32 15.21
C SER A 59 -2.66 0.17 14.65
N TYR A 60 -2.30 -0.23 13.44
CA TYR A 60 -1.04 0.18 12.80
C TYR A 60 -0.99 1.68 12.44
N ILE A 61 -2.15 2.35 12.28
CA ILE A 61 -2.22 3.76 11.86
C ILE A 61 -1.60 4.69 12.92
N GLY A 62 -1.74 4.33 14.21
CA GLY A 62 -1.11 5.06 15.31
C GLY A 62 0.41 5.04 15.24
N GLU A 63 0.98 3.87 14.95
CA GLU A 63 2.42 3.73 14.74
C GLU A 63 2.89 4.45 13.45
N CYS A 64 2.10 4.40 12.37
CA CYS A 64 2.37 5.18 11.17
C CYS A 64 2.42 6.69 11.47
N PHE A 65 1.51 7.19 12.32
CA PHE A 65 1.54 8.59 12.76
C PHE A 65 2.80 8.94 13.54
N ARG A 66 3.23 8.07 14.45
CA ARG A 66 4.41 8.27 15.30
C ARG A 66 5.70 8.32 14.49
N VAL A 67 5.90 7.37 13.57
CA VAL A 67 7.16 7.25 12.82
C VAL A 67 7.28 8.25 11.66
N LEU A 68 6.17 8.82 11.20
CA LEU A 68 6.15 9.71 10.06
C LEU A 68 6.75 11.08 10.39
N ASP A 69 7.67 11.59 9.54
CA ASP A 69 8.19 12.95 9.63
C ASP A 69 7.05 13.98 9.53
N LYS A 70 7.24 15.12 10.17
CA LYS A 70 6.28 16.24 10.14
C LYS A 70 5.89 16.72 8.75
N ASN A 71 6.71 16.47 7.73
CA ASN A 71 6.45 16.76 6.32
C ASN A 71 6.12 15.50 5.51
N GLY A 72 5.97 14.36 6.18
CA GLY A 72 5.75 13.07 5.54
C GLY A 72 4.34 12.91 4.95
N SER A 73 4.23 11.92 4.10
CA SER A 73 2.97 11.48 3.48
C SER A 73 2.61 10.06 3.90
N PHE A 74 1.35 9.82 4.19
CA PHE A 74 0.82 8.48 4.43
C PHE A 74 -0.21 8.13 3.36
N VAL A 75 0.02 7.04 2.63
CA VAL A 75 -0.92 6.49 1.65
C VAL A 75 -1.30 5.09 2.08
N VAL A 76 -2.60 4.84 2.22
CA VAL A 76 -3.13 3.54 2.60
C VAL A 76 -4.15 3.06 1.58
N PHE A 77 -3.92 1.85 1.04
CA PHE A 77 -4.87 1.14 0.20
C PHE A 77 -5.92 0.44 1.04
N ASN A 78 -7.17 0.42 0.58
CA ASN A 78 -8.20 -0.45 1.14
C ASN A 78 -9.43 -0.55 0.23
N ASP A 79 -10.39 -1.43 0.57
CA ASP A 79 -11.70 -1.45 -0.07
C ASP A 79 -12.43 -0.12 0.21
N TRP A 80 -13.13 0.38 -0.80
CA TRP A 80 -13.85 1.66 -0.72
C TRP A 80 -14.83 1.75 0.47
N LYS A 81 -15.31 0.62 0.97
CA LYS A 81 -16.22 0.57 2.13
C LYS A 81 -15.53 0.93 3.44
N ASN A 82 -14.25 0.61 3.57
CA ASN A 82 -13.47 0.83 4.78
C ASN A 82 -12.83 2.23 4.82
N LEU A 83 -12.66 2.87 3.65
CA LEU A 83 -11.90 4.12 3.54
C LEU A 83 -12.48 5.25 4.41
N GLY A 84 -13.80 5.33 4.53
CA GLY A 84 -14.43 6.35 5.36
C GLY A 84 -14.12 6.21 6.87
N ASP A 85 -14.06 4.97 7.37
CA ASP A 85 -13.72 4.68 8.77
C ASP A 85 -12.22 4.89 9.00
N ILE A 86 -11.38 4.43 8.07
CA ILE A 86 -9.93 4.67 8.10
C ILE A 86 -9.63 6.17 8.13
N SER A 87 -10.30 6.97 7.29
CA SER A 87 -10.12 8.43 7.26
C SER A 87 -10.49 9.07 8.60
N ARG A 88 -11.66 8.76 9.13
CA ARG A 88 -12.09 9.30 10.43
C ARG A 88 -11.15 8.91 11.57
N TYR A 89 -10.69 7.67 11.59
CA TYR A 89 -9.75 7.23 12.60
C TYR A 89 -8.39 7.92 12.48
N ALA A 90 -7.83 8.01 11.27
CA ALA A 90 -6.57 8.72 11.04
C ALA A 90 -6.66 10.21 11.43
N GLU A 91 -7.76 10.88 11.10
CA GLU A 91 -8.00 12.28 11.50
C GLU A 91 -8.12 12.44 13.03
N SER A 92 -8.68 11.47 13.73
CA SER A 92 -8.73 11.48 15.20
C SER A 92 -7.35 11.39 15.85
N LEU A 93 -6.37 10.82 15.16
CA LEU A 93 -4.96 10.80 15.59
C LEU A 93 -4.19 12.07 15.21
N GLY A 94 -4.76 12.92 14.36
CA GLY A 94 -4.16 14.19 13.94
C GLY A 94 -3.71 14.26 12.48
N PHE A 95 -3.88 13.21 11.69
CA PHE A 95 -3.65 13.27 10.25
C PHE A 95 -4.60 14.26 9.55
N VAL A 96 -4.18 14.76 8.41
CA VAL A 96 -5.00 15.58 7.52
C VAL A 96 -5.26 14.82 6.23
N THR A 97 -6.50 14.41 5.99
CA THR A 97 -6.91 13.79 4.72
C THR A 97 -6.73 14.78 3.56
N LYS A 98 -6.06 14.36 2.50
CA LYS A 98 -5.80 15.18 1.32
C LYS A 98 -6.68 14.78 0.15
N ASP A 99 -6.61 13.51 -0.25
CA ASP A 99 -7.34 13.04 -1.42
C ASP A 99 -7.57 11.53 -1.37
N MET A 100 -8.53 11.07 -2.17
CA MET A 100 -8.71 9.66 -2.49
C MET A 100 -8.07 9.37 -3.84
N LEU A 101 -7.12 8.44 -3.84
CA LEU A 101 -6.44 7.97 -5.05
C LEU A 101 -7.25 6.83 -5.68
N ARG A 102 -7.55 6.96 -6.97
CA ARG A 102 -8.26 5.95 -7.75
C ARG A 102 -7.29 5.23 -8.67
N LEU A 103 -7.26 3.93 -8.57
CA LEU A 103 -6.33 3.02 -9.25
C LEU A 103 -7.13 2.20 -10.26
N GLU A 104 -7.18 2.63 -11.50
CA GLU A 104 -7.97 1.95 -12.56
C GLU A 104 -7.16 0.83 -13.21
N LYS A 105 -7.80 -0.33 -13.34
CA LYS A 105 -7.26 -1.52 -13.98
C LYS A 105 -7.67 -1.56 -15.45
N THR A 106 -6.69 -1.70 -16.34
CA THR A 106 -6.97 -1.79 -17.78
C THR A 106 -7.46 -3.18 -18.21
N ASN A 107 -7.23 -4.19 -17.35
CA ASN A 107 -7.58 -5.60 -17.59
C ASN A 107 -8.36 -6.20 -16.41
N PRO A 108 -9.51 -5.61 -16.00
CA PRO A 108 -10.27 -6.10 -14.87
C PRO A 108 -10.86 -7.48 -15.17
N MET A 109 -10.93 -8.33 -14.14
CA MET A 109 -11.59 -9.63 -14.28
C MET A 109 -13.10 -9.45 -14.16
N PRO A 110 -13.90 -9.76 -15.21
CA PRO A 110 -15.33 -9.65 -15.14
C PRO A 110 -15.91 -10.72 -14.18
N ARG A 111 -16.72 -10.27 -13.24
CA ARG A 111 -17.44 -11.13 -12.30
C ARG A 111 -18.92 -10.82 -12.39
N ASN A 112 -19.76 -11.85 -12.61
CA ASN A 112 -21.21 -11.73 -12.62
C ASN A 112 -21.72 -10.54 -13.48
N ARG A 113 -21.23 -10.44 -14.71
CA ARG A 113 -21.43 -9.32 -15.64
C ARG A 113 -22.89 -8.94 -15.89
N ASP A 114 -23.79 -9.88 -15.70
CA ASP A 114 -25.21 -9.68 -15.98
C ASP A 114 -25.98 -9.07 -14.79
N ARG A 115 -25.34 -8.95 -13.61
CA ARG A 115 -26.00 -8.49 -12.36
C ARG A 115 -25.17 -7.50 -11.55
N ARG A 116 -23.95 -7.19 -11.97
CA ARG A 116 -23.04 -6.27 -11.25
C ARG A 116 -22.20 -5.48 -12.23
N TYR A 117 -21.83 -4.27 -11.82
CA TYR A 117 -20.77 -3.53 -12.49
C TYR A 117 -19.43 -4.25 -12.36
N ILE A 118 -18.57 -4.10 -13.36
CA ILE A 118 -17.18 -4.56 -13.27
C ILE A 118 -16.46 -3.69 -12.25
N THR A 119 -15.78 -4.31 -11.30
CA THR A 119 -14.89 -3.60 -10.39
C THR A 119 -13.53 -3.47 -11.09
N ASP A 120 -13.32 -2.34 -11.73
CA ASP A 120 -12.14 -2.01 -12.53
C ASP A 120 -11.18 -1.06 -11.79
N TYR A 121 -11.42 -0.80 -10.51
CA TYR A 121 -10.60 0.11 -9.72
C TYR A 121 -10.34 -0.43 -8.31
N GLU A 122 -9.28 0.08 -7.72
CA GLU A 122 -8.97 0.05 -6.29
C GLU A 122 -8.85 1.48 -5.79
N CYS A 123 -8.85 1.65 -4.47
CA CYS A 123 -8.75 2.96 -3.86
C CYS A 123 -7.65 2.99 -2.81
N ALA A 124 -7.07 4.18 -2.63
CA ALA A 124 -6.25 4.51 -1.48
C ALA A 124 -6.62 5.89 -0.96
N ILE A 125 -6.27 6.20 0.28
CA ILE A 125 -6.37 7.57 0.82
C ILE A 125 -4.96 8.08 1.06
N TRP A 126 -4.76 9.35 0.74
CA TRP A 126 -3.55 10.09 1.03
C TRP A 126 -3.78 11.06 2.18
N PHE A 127 -2.89 10.98 3.15
CA PHE A 127 -2.84 11.85 4.33
C PHE A 127 -1.49 12.55 4.43
N THR A 128 -1.49 13.66 5.16
CA THR A 128 -0.28 14.35 5.58
C THR A 128 -0.34 14.70 7.06
N MET A 129 0.80 15.07 7.65
CA MET A 129 0.84 15.65 8.98
C MET A 129 0.22 17.06 8.99
N PRO A 130 -0.30 17.54 10.14
CA PRO A 130 -0.85 18.89 10.25
C PRO A 130 0.24 19.94 10.00
N LYS A 131 -0.11 21.00 9.28
CA LYS A 131 0.83 22.10 8.90
C LYS A 131 2.05 21.64 8.11
N SER A 132 2.00 20.46 7.52
CA SER A 132 3.07 19.84 6.75
C SER A 132 3.45 20.65 5.51
N LYS A 133 4.74 20.62 5.17
CA LYS A 133 5.27 21.03 3.86
C LYS A 133 5.62 19.77 3.06
N TRP A 134 4.61 18.97 2.78
CA TRP A 134 4.76 17.68 2.12
C TRP A 134 5.38 17.77 0.74
N VAL A 135 6.09 16.72 0.34
CA VAL A 135 6.60 16.59 -1.03
C VAL A 135 5.45 16.26 -1.98
N PHE A 136 5.37 16.98 -3.09
CA PHE A 136 4.42 16.71 -4.16
C PHE A 136 5.06 17.01 -5.53
N ASN A 137 5.66 16.01 -6.13
CA ASN A 137 6.36 16.09 -7.40
C ASN A 137 5.38 15.83 -8.55
N ARG A 138 4.85 16.88 -9.09
CA ARG A 138 3.93 16.83 -10.23
C ARG A 138 4.61 16.20 -11.44
N GLN A 139 3.99 15.19 -12.05
CA GLN A 139 4.55 14.41 -13.16
C GLN A 139 4.18 14.90 -14.54
N ASN A 140 3.42 16.00 -14.64
CA ASN A 140 3.04 16.62 -15.92
C ASN A 140 2.87 18.12 -15.73
N ASP A 141 2.80 18.85 -16.83
CA ASP A 141 2.70 20.33 -16.84
C ASP A 141 1.31 20.84 -16.41
N ASN A 142 0.31 19.95 -16.45
CA ASN A 142 -1.05 20.23 -16.04
C ASN A 142 -1.28 19.83 -14.57
N TYR A 143 -2.54 19.74 -14.17
CA TYR A 143 -2.93 19.27 -12.85
C TYR A 143 -2.64 17.79 -12.70
N GLN A 144 -1.97 17.41 -11.61
CA GLN A 144 -1.88 16.01 -11.19
C GLN A 144 -3.27 15.54 -10.74
N ARG A 145 -3.81 14.54 -11.42
CA ARG A 145 -5.10 13.95 -11.04
C ARG A 145 -4.85 12.80 -10.08
N PRO A 146 -5.73 12.56 -9.08
CA PRO A 146 -5.62 11.40 -8.17
C PRO A 146 -6.12 10.11 -8.86
N LYS A 147 -5.61 9.88 -10.07
CA LYS A 147 -6.01 8.77 -10.94
C LYS A 147 -4.79 8.13 -11.56
N PHE A 148 -4.65 6.82 -11.34
CA PHE A 148 -3.59 5.99 -11.89
C PHE A 148 -4.22 4.89 -12.74
N VAL A 149 -3.70 4.66 -13.93
CA VAL A 149 -4.23 3.65 -14.86
C VAL A 149 -3.12 2.64 -15.15
N HIS A 150 -3.30 1.41 -14.69
CA HIS A 150 -2.30 0.35 -14.84
C HIS A 150 -2.95 -1.00 -15.16
N SER A 151 -2.18 -1.86 -15.84
CA SER A 151 -2.51 -3.27 -15.93
C SER A 151 -2.20 -3.99 -14.61
N ILE A 152 -2.93 -5.05 -14.33
CA ILE A 152 -2.56 -5.98 -13.26
C ILE A 152 -1.36 -6.78 -13.75
N ASP A 153 -0.25 -6.74 -13.02
CA ASP A 153 0.90 -7.59 -13.29
C ASP A 153 0.59 -9.02 -12.88
N LYS A 154 1.03 -9.99 -13.68
CA LYS A 154 1.06 -11.39 -13.26
C LYS A 154 2.21 -11.53 -12.25
N GLY A 155 1.87 -11.57 -10.97
CA GLY A 155 2.84 -11.47 -9.89
C GLY A 155 2.97 -12.73 -9.05
N PHE A 156 3.82 -12.62 -8.05
CA PHE A 156 4.10 -13.65 -7.05
C PHE A 156 3.03 -13.72 -5.94
N HIS A 157 2.14 -12.73 -5.88
CA HIS A 157 1.06 -12.63 -4.91
C HIS A 157 -0.27 -12.39 -5.63
N PRO A 158 -1.40 -13.03 -5.20
CA PRO A 158 -2.70 -12.89 -5.86
C PRO A 158 -3.24 -11.46 -5.92
N THR A 159 -2.84 -10.61 -4.96
CA THR A 159 -3.27 -9.21 -4.83
C THR A 159 -2.12 -8.23 -5.06
N GLN A 160 -1.01 -8.67 -5.67
CA GLN A 160 0.16 -7.82 -5.90
C GLN A 160 -0.22 -6.55 -6.67
N LYS A 161 0.21 -5.40 -6.15
CA LYS A 161 0.08 -4.14 -6.86
C LYS A 161 1.07 -4.06 -8.03
N SER A 162 0.70 -3.32 -9.06
CA SER A 162 1.60 -3.06 -10.19
C SER A 162 2.84 -2.28 -9.74
N LEU A 163 4.02 -2.70 -10.22
CA LEU A 163 5.29 -2.01 -9.94
C LEU A 163 5.23 -0.55 -10.40
N LYS A 164 4.69 -0.31 -11.59
CA LYS A 164 4.55 1.05 -12.14
C LYS A 164 3.68 1.94 -11.25
N LEU A 165 2.59 1.40 -10.70
CA LEU A 165 1.75 2.12 -9.75
C LEU A 165 2.53 2.56 -8.50
N MET A 166 3.27 1.61 -7.88
CA MET A 166 4.06 1.92 -6.69
C MET A 166 5.15 2.94 -6.99
N GLN A 167 5.81 2.84 -8.15
CA GLN A 167 6.78 3.83 -8.61
C GLN A 167 6.15 5.23 -8.77
N ASP A 168 4.98 5.34 -9.39
CA ASP A 168 4.32 6.63 -9.61
C ASP A 168 3.94 7.29 -8.26
N ILE A 169 3.40 6.52 -7.31
CA ILE A 169 3.04 7.03 -5.99
C ILE A 169 4.31 7.48 -5.23
N VAL A 170 5.34 6.64 -5.17
CA VAL A 170 6.62 6.97 -4.51
C VAL A 170 7.26 8.22 -5.14
N LEU A 171 7.26 8.32 -6.47
CA LEU A 171 7.85 9.44 -7.20
C LEU A 171 7.15 10.78 -6.90
N ILE A 172 5.81 10.76 -6.80
CA ILE A 172 5.01 11.96 -6.52
C ILE A 172 5.24 12.43 -5.08
N HIS A 173 5.28 11.52 -4.12
CA HIS A 173 5.24 11.87 -2.71
C HIS A 173 6.60 11.88 -2.01
N THR A 174 7.69 11.55 -2.71
CA THR A 174 9.04 11.53 -2.13
C THR A 174 10.11 12.06 -3.06
N ASN A 175 11.23 12.48 -2.48
CA ASN A 175 12.46 12.80 -3.18
C ASN A 175 13.47 11.65 -3.07
N LYS A 176 14.49 11.65 -3.93
CA LYS A 176 15.61 10.70 -3.87
C LYS A 176 16.30 10.73 -2.50
N GLY A 177 16.62 9.57 -1.96
CA GLY A 177 17.27 9.42 -0.65
C GLY A 177 16.32 9.49 0.55
N GLN A 178 15.02 9.78 0.35
CA GLN A 178 14.02 9.74 1.41
C GLN A 178 13.65 8.30 1.78
N ILE A 179 13.19 8.10 3.03
CA ILE A 179 12.87 6.79 3.61
C ILE A 179 11.38 6.49 3.47
N ILE A 180 11.08 5.36 2.85
CA ILE A 180 9.72 4.83 2.72
C ILE A 180 9.56 3.61 3.62
N LEU A 181 8.48 3.57 4.40
CA LEU A 181 8.05 2.42 5.18
C LEU A 181 6.84 1.75 4.52
N ASP A 182 6.93 0.45 4.33
CA ASP A 182 5.79 -0.41 4.01
C ASP A 182 5.61 -1.45 5.11
N PRO A 183 4.61 -1.27 6.01
CA PRO A 183 4.39 -2.19 7.13
C PRO A 183 3.74 -3.52 6.72
N PHE A 184 3.37 -3.69 5.45
CA PHE A 184 2.72 -4.87 4.87
C PHE A 184 3.31 -5.18 3.49
N MET A 185 4.64 -5.33 3.41
CA MET A 185 5.33 -5.30 2.12
C MET A 185 5.00 -6.47 1.18
N GLY A 186 4.39 -7.55 1.68
CA GLY A 186 4.03 -8.71 0.89
C GLY A 186 5.22 -9.24 0.08
N SER A 187 5.04 -9.37 -1.22
CA SER A 187 6.09 -9.78 -2.15
C SER A 187 7.12 -8.68 -2.49
N GLY A 188 7.11 -7.52 -1.80
CA GLY A 188 8.16 -6.49 -1.88
C GLY A 188 8.06 -5.52 -3.06
N THR A 189 6.88 -5.31 -3.65
CA THR A 189 6.75 -4.43 -4.82
C THR A 189 7.12 -2.97 -4.51
N THR A 190 6.75 -2.47 -3.33
CA THR A 190 7.15 -1.14 -2.86
C THR A 190 8.66 -1.02 -2.71
N GLY A 191 9.32 -2.04 -2.15
CA GLY A 191 10.79 -2.06 -1.99
C GLY A 191 11.52 -2.04 -3.34
N VAL A 192 11.03 -2.80 -4.32
CA VAL A 192 11.54 -2.76 -5.70
C VAL A 192 11.35 -1.36 -6.32
N ALA A 193 10.20 -0.73 -6.11
CA ALA A 193 9.94 0.63 -6.58
C ALA A 193 10.91 1.63 -5.95
N CYS A 194 11.15 1.55 -4.64
CA CYS A 194 12.07 2.40 -3.91
C CYS A 194 13.50 2.26 -4.43
N LYS A 195 13.98 1.03 -4.61
CA LYS A 195 15.32 0.75 -5.15
C LYS A 195 15.50 1.36 -6.54
N ASN A 196 14.54 1.14 -7.45
CA ASN A 196 14.58 1.70 -8.81
C ASN A 196 14.63 3.23 -8.83
N LEU A 197 14.03 3.86 -7.85
CA LEU A 197 13.93 5.32 -7.78
C LEU A 197 15.02 5.95 -6.87
N GLY A 198 15.90 5.16 -6.27
CA GLY A 198 16.95 5.64 -5.37
C GLY A 198 16.39 6.20 -4.06
N ARG A 199 15.36 5.58 -3.51
CA ARG A 199 14.81 5.83 -2.18
C ARG A 199 15.31 4.78 -1.20
N ASP A 200 15.40 5.17 0.07
CA ASP A 200 15.62 4.23 1.16
C ASP A 200 14.30 3.52 1.51
N PHE A 201 14.38 2.29 1.99
CA PHE A 201 13.20 1.47 2.22
C PHE A 201 13.29 0.66 3.52
N ILE A 202 12.21 0.67 4.28
CA ILE A 202 11.96 -0.23 5.41
C ILE A 202 10.71 -1.03 5.05
N GLY A 203 10.83 -2.35 4.96
CA GLY A 203 9.71 -3.25 4.68
C GLY A 203 9.49 -4.23 5.81
N ILE A 204 8.23 -4.43 6.20
CA ILE A 204 7.85 -5.40 7.23
C ILE A 204 6.91 -6.43 6.60
N GLU A 205 7.13 -7.71 6.89
CA GLU A 205 6.28 -8.81 6.45
C GLU A 205 6.21 -9.88 7.52
N LEU A 206 5.00 -10.35 7.79
CA LEU A 206 4.72 -11.36 8.80
C LEU A 206 4.90 -12.79 8.26
N ASP A 207 4.52 -13.01 7.01
CA ASP A 207 4.52 -14.33 6.37
C ASP A 207 5.93 -14.69 5.88
N ASP A 208 6.41 -15.87 6.28
CA ASP A 208 7.75 -16.39 5.94
C ASP A 208 7.98 -16.46 4.42
N ASP A 209 7.00 -16.96 3.68
CA ASP A 209 7.15 -17.19 2.23
C ASP A 209 7.18 -15.86 1.49
N TYR A 210 6.28 -14.92 1.84
CA TYR A 210 6.30 -13.59 1.23
C TYR A 210 7.52 -12.79 1.63
N PHE A 211 8.00 -12.88 2.86
CA PHE A 211 9.25 -12.25 3.28
C PHE A 211 10.45 -12.74 2.46
N ASN A 212 10.56 -14.04 2.25
CA ASN A 212 11.62 -14.64 1.44
C ASN A 212 11.55 -14.21 -0.03
N ILE A 213 10.32 -14.16 -0.61
CA ILE A 213 10.09 -13.66 -1.96
C ILE A 213 10.52 -12.19 -2.08
N ALA A 214 10.07 -11.34 -1.14
CA ALA A 214 10.42 -9.92 -1.12
C ALA A 214 11.92 -9.70 -1.01
N SER A 215 12.57 -10.39 -0.08
CA SER A 215 14.02 -10.32 0.14
C SER A 215 14.80 -10.67 -1.13
N LYS A 216 14.42 -11.74 -1.80
CA LYS A 216 15.03 -12.14 -3.06
C LYS A 216 14.83 -11.08 -4.14
N ARG A 217 13.59 -10.65 -4.38
CA ARG A 217 13.25 -9.67 -5.42
C ARG A 217 13.95 -8.33 -5.24
N ILE A 218 14.04 -7.85 -4.01
CA ILE A 218 14.64 -6.55 -3.72
C ILE A 218 16.18 -6.62 -3.81
N ASN A 219 16.79 -7.73 -3.34
CA ASN A 219 18.24 -7.87 -3.33
C ASN A 219 18.83 -8.26 -4.69
N GLU A 220 18.15 -9.11 -5.47
CA GLU A 220 18.66 -9.58 -6.79
C GLU A 220 18.60 -8.52 -7.89
N MET A 221 17.95 -7.40 -7.67
CA MET A 221 18.04 -6.28 -8.61
C MET A 221 19.46 -5.70 -8.53
N SER A 222 20.25 -5.94 -9.55
CA SER A 222 21.55 -5.28 -9.73
C SER A 222 21.37 -3.77 -9.66
N ASP A 223 22.26 -3.08 -8.97
CA ASP A 223 22.30 -1.60 -8.98
C ASP A 223 22.46 -1.16 -10.45
N VAL A 224 21.43 -0.53 -11.01
CA VAL A 224 21.43 0.06 -12.35
C VAL A 224 21.94 1.50 -12.28
#